data_2bf2d937091db96e0b4347021e948df1
#
_entry.id   2bf2d937091db96e0b4347021e948df1
#
_cell.length_a   1.000
_cell.length_b   1.000
_cell.length_c   1.000
_cell.angle_alpha   90.00
_cell.angle_beta   90.00
_cell.angle_gamma   90.00
#
_symmetry.space_group_name_H-M   'P 1'
#
loop_
_entity.id
_entity.type
_entity.pdbx_description
1 polymer ?
#
loop_
_entity_poly.entity_id
_entity_poly.type
_entity_poly.pdbx_seq_one_letter_code
_entity_poly.pdbx_strand_id
1 'polypeptide(L)'
;MKRSFTIPSDYDAIRQVLDPVMSDVADSRYDTDSTFAIRISLEEALVNAIKHGNREDRRKAVRVESDVTPARAEIVIEDEGPGFDRKRVPDPTAAENLCRPSGRGILLIESYMSDVTWERGGRRVRMVKRNENAA
;
A
#
# COMPACT_ATOMS: atom_id res chain seq x y z
N MET A 1 16.52 -4.55 4.70
CA MET A 1 16.29 -3.41 5.59
C MET A 1 14.86 -3.44 6.09
N LYS A 2 14.69 -3.67 7.37
CA LYS A 2 13.37 -3.71 8.02
C LYS A 2 13.08 -2.39 8.71
N ARG A 3 11.86 -1.88 8.53
CA ARG A 3 11.39 -0.66 9.18
C ARG A 3 9.99 -0.84 9.71
N SER A 4 9.66 -0.10 10.77
CA SER A 4 8.31 -0.05 11.34
C SER A 4 7.93 1.41 11.52
N PHE A 5 6.68 1.73 11.19
CA PHE A 5 6.15 3.07 11.29
C PHE A 5 4.78 3.04 11.95
N THR A 6 4.47 4.08 12.69
CA THR A 6 3.12 4.34 13.18
C THR A 6 2.84 5.80 12.91
N ILE A 7 1.87 6.08 12.05
CA ILE A 7 1.55 7.45 11.65
C ILE A 7 0.09 7.76 11.95
N PRO A 8 -0.27 9.03 12.20
CA PRO A 8 -1.66 9.42 12.31
C PRO A 8 -2.37 9.33 10.96
N SER A 9 -3.70 9.33 10.98
CA SER A 9 -4.52 9.29 9.76
C SER A 9 -4.57 10.68 9.12
N ASP A 10 -3.41 11.15 8.68
CA ASP A 10 -3.18 12.46 8.10
C ASP A 10 -2.34 12.26 6.83
N TYR A 11 -2.82 12.79 5.71
CA TYR A 11 -2.11 12.67 4.43
C TYR A 11 -0.70 13.26 4.47
N ASP A 12 -0.47 14.28 5.29
CA ASP A 12 0.86 14.87 5.44
C ASP A 12 1.87 13.90 6.06
N ALA A 13 1.39 12.89 6.77
CA ALA A 13 2.26 11.88 7.39
C ALA A 13 2.72 10.79 6.41
N ILE A 14 2.12 10.71 5.23
CA ILE A 14 2.45 9.67 4.23
C ILE A 14 3.94 9.70 3.88
N ARG A 15 4.53 10.89 3.75
CA ARG A 15 5.95 11.04 3.40
C ARG A 15 6.88 10.46 4.45
N GLN A 16 6.45 10.38 5.71
CA GLN A 16 7.25 9.76 6.77
C GLN A 16 7.49 8.27 6.52
N VAL A 17 6.61 7.63 5.76
CA VAL A 17 6.74 6.24 5.35
C VAL A 17 7.36 6.14 3.96
N LEU A 18 6.83 6.91 3.03
CA LEU A 18 7.19 6.82 1.61
C LEU A 18 8.67 7.10 1.38
N ASP A 19 9.20 8.18 1.95
CA ASP A 19 10.58 8.58 1.70
C ASP A 19 11.61 7.55 2.17
N PRO A 20 11.54 7.01 3.41
CA PRO A 20 12.49 5.98 3.83
C PRO A 20 12.36 4.67 3.04
N VAL A 21 11.14 4.24 2.76
CA VAL A 21 10.92 2.99 2.00
C VAL A 21 11.47 3.12 0.59
N MET A 22 11.20 4.25 -0.08
CA MET A 22 11.70 4.45 -1.44
C MET A 22 13.22 4.63 -1.48
N SER A 23 13.82 5.13 -0.41
CA SER A 23 15.27 5.17 -0.27
C SER A 23 15.85 3.75 -0.21
N ASP A 24 15.22 2.86 0.55
CA ASP A 24 15.63 1.46 0.63
C ASP A 24 15.50 0.76 -0.73
N VAL A 25 14.45 1.06 -1.48
CA VAL A 25 14.23 0.52 -2.83
C VAL A 25 15.35 0.97 -3.77
N ALA A 26 15.71 2.26 -3.72
CA ALA A 26 16.80 2.80 -4.53
C ALA A 26 18.15 2.14 -4.19
N ASP A 27 18.43 1.96 -2.91
CA ASP A 27 19.66 1.33 -2.44
C ASP A 27 19.75 -0.14 -2.84
N SER A 28 18.61 -0.80 -3.02
CA SER A 28 18.52 -2.20 -3.41
C SER A 28 18.49 -2.42 -4.92
N ARG A 29 18.62 -1.35 -5.70
CA ARG A 29 18.74 -1.36 -7.16
C ARG A 29 17.57 -2.02 -7.87
N TYR A 30 16.36 -1.64 -7.49
CA TYR A 30 15.16 -2.03 -8.23
C TYR A 30 15.13 -1.32 -9.59
N ASP A 31 14.62 -2.01 -10.60
CA ASP A 31 14.42 -1.43 -11.92
C ASP A 31 13.34 -0.32 -11.85
N THR A 32 13.28 0.49 -12.90
CA THR A 32 12.37 1.64 -12.94
C THR A 32 10.91 1.23 -12.80
N ASP A 33 10.49 0.17 -13.49
CA ASP A 33 9.10 -0.28 -13.43
C ASP A 33 8.72 -0.83 -12.06
N SER A 34 9.62 -1.60 -11.44
CA SER A 34 9.38 -2.13 -10.09
C SER A 34 9.36 -1.01 -9.05
N THR A 35 10.24 -0.02 -9.18
CA THR A 35 10.28 1.15 -8.31
C THR A 35 8.98 1.93 -8.39
N PHE A 36 8.49 2.18 -9.61
CA PHE A 36 7.20 2.85 -9.82
C PHE A 36 6.05 2.06 -9.21
N ALA A 37 6.04 0.74 -9.43
CA ALA A 37 4.98 -0.14 -8.90
C ALA A 37 4.92 -0.07 -7.36
N ILE A 38 6.08 -0.12 -6.70
CA ILE A 38 6.16 -0.01 -5.24
C ILE A 38 5.66 1.35 -4.78
N ARG A 39 6.11 2.42 -5.43
CA ARG A 39 5.73 3.77 -5.03
C ARG A 39 4.23 4.02 -5.12
N ILE A 40 3.62 3.71 -6.26
CA ILE A 40 2.19 3.94 -6.44
C ILE A 40 1.35 3.06 -5.53
N SER A 41 1.76 1.80 -5.34
CA SER A 41 1.03 0.87 -4.47
C SER A 41 1.10 1.30 -3.01
N LEU A 42 2.27 1.75 -2.56
CA LEU A 42 2.44 2.24 -1.20
C LEU A 42 1.61 3.50 -0.95
N GLU A 43 1.64 4.45 -1.88
CA GLU A 43 0.80 5.65 -1.78
C GLU A 43 -0.68 5.30 -1.72
N GLU A 44 -1.15 4.46 -2.62
CA GLU A 44 -2.57 4.07 -2.68
C GLU A 44 -3.00 3.33 -1.43
N ALA A 45 -2.16 2.42 -0.92
CA ALA A 45 -2.48 1.67 0.29
C ALA A 45 -2.55 2.58 1.52
N LEU A 46 -1.65 3.56 1.62
CA LEU A 46 -1.67 4.53 2.71
C LEU A 46 -2.90 5.43 2.63
N VAL A 47 -3.24 5.92 1.43
CA VAL A 47 -4.46 6.71 1.24
C VAL A 47 -5.69 5.90 1.60
N ASN A 48 -5.77 4.64 1.18
CA ASN A 48 -6.89 3.77 1.52
C ASN A 48 -7.02 3.58 3.04
N ALA A 49 -5.91 3.37 3.72
CA ALA A 49 -5.91 3.18 5.18
C ALA A 49 -6.40 4.45 5.91
N ILE A 50 -5.94 5.62 5.46
CA ILE A 50 -6.32 6.90 6.07
C ILE A 50 -7.77 7.26 5.75
N LYS A 51 -8.14 7.21 4.49
CA LYS A 51 -9.43 7.71 4.00
C LYS A 51 -10.56 6.73 4.25
N HIS A 52 -10.38 5.49 3.86
CA HIS A 52 -11.46 4.50 3.89
C HIS A 52 -11.41 3.63 5.13
N GLY A 53 -10.22 3.28 5.63
CA GLY A 53 -10.07 2.51 6.85
C GLY A 53 -10.38 3.35 8.07
N ASN A 54 -9.56 4.32 8.35
CA ASN A 54 -9.67 5.16 9.55
C ASN A 54 -10.61 6.37 9.38
N ARG A 55 -11.13 6.60 8.18
CA ARG A 55 -12.06 7.71 7.86
C ARG A 55 -11.50 9.07 8.27
N GLU A 56 -10.20 9.28 8.04
CA GLU A 56 -9.49 10.52 8.35
C GLU A 56 -9.52 10.90 9.83
N ASP A 57 -9.77 9.93 10.71
CA ASP A 57 -9.76 10.16 12.15
C ASP A 57 -8.31 10.17 12.66
N ARG A 58 -7.80 11.36 12.98
CA ARG A 58 -6.41 11.56 13.43
C ARG A 58 -6.08 10.86 14.74
N ARG A 59 -7.08 10.43 15.50
CA ARG A 59 -6.87 9.67 16.73
C ARG A 59 -6.54 8.21 16.43
N LYS A 60 -6.81 7.76 15.22
CA LYS A 60 -6.52 6.40 14.77
C LYS A 60 -5.21 6.38 14.00
N ALA A 61 -4.41 5.35 14.23
CA ALA A 61 -3.10 5.22 13.62
C ALA A 61 -3.13 4.27 12.42
N VAL A 62 -2.18 4.48 11.52
CA VAL A 62 -1.85 3.54 10.46
C VAL A 62 -0.48 2.96 10.80
N ARG A 63 -0.40 1.64 10.86
CA ARG A 63 0.83 0.92 11.14
C ARG A 63 1.40 0.38 9.84
N VAL A 64 2.70 0.53 9.67
CA VAL A 64 3.39 0.07 8.47
C VAL A 64 4.63 -0.70 8.88
N GLU A 65 4.84 -1.84 8.25
CA GLU A 65 6.09 -2.58 8.34
C GLU A 65 6.62 -2.78 6.93
N SER A 66 7.91 -2.55 6.73
CA SER A 66 8.55 -2.78 5.44
C SER A 66 9.78 -3.64 5.62
N ASP A 67 10.02 -4.52 4.66
CA ASP A 67 11.26 -5.30 4.56
C ASP A 67 11.69 -5.27 3.10
N VAL A 68 12.68 -4.42 2.80
CA VAL A 68 13.19 -4.25 1.44
C VAL A 68 14.55 -4.92 1.33
N THR A 69 14.64 -5.89 0.45
CA THR A 69 15.88 -6.60 0.13
C THR A 69 16.15 -6.49 -1.37
N PRO A 70 17.37 -6.82 -1.83
CA PRO A 70 17.62 -6.86 -3.28
C PRO A 70 16.73 -7.83 -4.06
N ALA A 71 16.16 -8.85 -3.38
CA ALA A 71 15.30 -9.84 -4.02
C ALA A 71 13.84 -9.39 -4.11
N ARG A 72 13.33 -8.79 -3.03
CA ARG A 72 11.92 -8.39 -2.97
C ARG A 72 11.67 -7.32 -1.91
N ALA A 73 10.62 -6.54 -2.14
CA ALA A 73 10.09 -5.60 -1.17
C ALA A 73 8.77 -6.15 -0.62
N GLU A 74 8.66 -6.26 0.69
CA GLU A 74 7.44 -6.65 1.37
C GLU A 74 6.98 -5.52 2.26
N ILE A 75 5.72 -5.10 2.11
CA ILE A 75 5.15 -3.98 2.87
C ILE A 75 3.81 -4.42 3.42
N VAL A 76 3.60 -4.19 4.72
CA VAL A 76 2.36 -4.49 5.41
C VAL A 76 1.81 -3.19 5.97
N ILE A 77 0.54 -2.90 5.68
CA ILE A 77 -0.14 -1.69 6.14
C ILE A 77 -1.43 -2.12 6.84
N GLU A 78 -1.63 -1.62 8.04
CA GLU A 78 -2.82 -1.91 8.83
C GLU A 78 -3.45 -0.63 9.38
N ASP A 79 -4.77 -0.49 9.21
CA ASP A 79 -5.55 0.58 9.82
C ASP A 79 -6.37 0.06 11.00
N GLU A 80 -7.05 0.96 11.70
CA GLU A 80 -7.92 0.63 12.84
C GLU A 80 -9.40 0.65 12.47
N GLY A 81 -9.70 0.62 11.19
CA GLY A 81 -11.07 0.65 10.70
C GLY A 81 -11.75 -0.71 10.73
N PRO A 82 -13.00 -0.78 10.25
CA PRO A 82 -13.77 -2.02 10.26
C PRO A 82 -13.34 -3.04 9.21
N GLY A 83 -12.43 -2.65 8.30
CA GLY A 83 -12.07 -3.50 7.16
C GLY A 83 -13.09 -3.43 6.03
N PHE A 84 -12.93 -4.30 5.06
CA PHE A 84 -13.84 -4.42 3.92
C PHE A 84 -13.78 -5.83 3.35
N ASP A 85 -14.83 -6.21 2.61
CA ASP A 85 -14.84 -7.46 1.88
C ASP A 85 -14.30 -7.20 0.45
N ARG A 86 -13.15 -7.79 0.12
CA ARG A 86 -12.53 -7.63 -1.20
C ARG A 86 -13.48 -8.03 -2.32
N LYS A 87 -14.34 -9.01 -2.10
CA LYS A 87 -15.30 -9.49 -3.09
C LYS A 87 -16.38 -8.45 -3.40
N ARG A 88 -16.59 -7.47 -2.51
CA ARG A 88 -17.57 -6.40 -2.69
C ARG A 88 -16.97 -5.13 -3.29
N VAL A 89 -15.66 -5.14 -3.57
CA VAL A 89 -15.02 -4.00 -4.22
C VAL A 89 -15.53 -3.93 -5.66
N PRO A 90 -16.11 -2.78 -6.06
CA PRO A 90 -16.67 -2.64 -7.40
C PRO A 90 -15.62 -2.75 -8.49
N ASP A 91 -16.03 -3.26 -9.66
CA ASP A 91 -15.19 -3.21 -10.85
C ASP A 91 -15.07 -1.75 -11.31
N PRO A 92 -13.85 -1.18 -11.34
CA PRO A 92 -13.66 0.22 -11.74
C PRO A 92 -13.94 0.47 -13.23
N THR A 93 -14.02 -0.59 -14.03
CA THR A 93 -14.36 -0.45 -15.45
C THR A 93 -15.85 -0.39 -15.69
N ALA A 94 -16.69 -0.73 -14.70
CA ALA A 94 -18.13 -0.57 -14.79
C ALA A 94 -18.47 0.93 -14.77
N ALA A 95 -19.43 1.34 -15.61
CA ALA A 95 -19.77 2.76 -15.76
C ALA A 95 -20.13 3.45 -14.44
N GLU A 96 -20.88 2.77 -13.59
CA GLU A 96 -21.29 3.29 -12.29
C GLU A 96 -20.15 3.47 -11.28
N ASN A 97 -19.00 2.85 -11.54
CA ASN A 97 -17.86 2.86 -10.62
C ASN A 97 -16.71 3.75 -11.08
N LEU A 98 -16.81 4.37 -12.25
CA LEU A 98 -15.72 5.18 -12.81
C LEU A 98 -15.31 6.35 -11.92
N CYS A 99 -16.21 6.81 -11.06
CA CYS A 99 -15.95 7.93 -10.15
C CYS A 99 -15.62 7.48 -8.72
N ARG A 100 -15.42 6.18 -8.48
CA ARG A 100 -15.14 5.65 -7.14
C ARG A 100 -13.65 5.40 -6.97
N PRO A 101 -12.91 6.32 -6.31
CA PRO A 101 -11.44 6.20 -6.22
C PRO A 101 -10.97 4.97 -5.43
N SER A 102 -11.72 4.54 -4.41
CA SER A 102 -11.31 3.41 -3.57
C SER A 102 -11.21 2.08 -4.34
N GLY A 103 -12.16 1.82 -5.23
CA GLY A 103 -12.13 0.62 -6.06
C GLY A 103 -10.92 0.60 -6.99
N ARG A 104 -10.57 1.75 -7.54
CA ARG A 104 -9.41 1.89 -8.43
C ARG A 104 -8.10 1.68 -7.68
N GLY A 105 -7.97 2.26 -6.47
CA GLY A 105 -6.75 2.13 -5.68
C GLY A 105 -6.42 0.68 -5.37
N ILE A 106 -7.41 -0.09 -4.94
CA ILE A 106 -7.23 -1.50 -4.62
C ILE A 106 -6.80 -2.30 -5.85
N LEU A 107 -7.45 -2.08 -6.99
CA LEU A 107 -7.12 -2.78 -8.22
C LEU A 107 -5.77 -2.35 -8.79
N LEU A 108 -5.38 -1.10 -8.60
CA LEU A 108 -4.04 -0.64 -8.97
C LEU A 108 -2.97 -1.40 -8.18
N ILE A 109 -3.15 -1.52 -6.87
CA ILE A 109 -2.22 -2.27 -6.02
C ILE A 109 -2.09 -3.70 -6.50
N GLU A 110 -3.22 -4.38 -6.73
CA GLU A 110 -3.23 -5.77 -7.18
C GLU A 110 -2.63 -5.93 -8.58
N SER A 111 -2.73 -4.92 -9.41
CA SER A 111 -2.18 -4.94 -10.76
C SER A 111 -0.67 -4.74 -10.78
N TYR A 112 -0.14 -3.87 -9.93
CA TYR A 112 1.28 -3.51 -9.95
C TYR A 112 2.17 -4.41 -9.11
N MET A 113 1.66 -4.95 -8.00
CA MET A 113 2.46 -5.76 -7.09
C MET A 113 2.48 -7.23 -7.53
N SER A 114 3.53 -7.96 -7.14
CA SER A 114 3.65 -9.39 -7.47
C SER A 114 2.64 -10.24 -6.71
N ASP A 115 2.43 -9.94 -5.43
CA ASP A 115 1.46 -10.62 -4.58
C ASP A 115 0.80 -9.59 -3.67
N VAL A 116 -0.50 -9.72 -3.47
CA VAL A 116 -1.27 -8.88 -2.54
C VAL A 116 -2.19 -9.79 -1.75
N THR A 117 -2.13 -9.69 -0.42
CA THR A 117 -2.98 -10.47 0.48
C THR A 117 -3.70 -9.52 1.42
N TRP A 118 -5.02 -9.64 1.50
CA TRP A 118 -5.85 -8.88 2.44
C TRP A 118 -6.09 -9.73 3.67
N GLU A 119 -5.81 -9.18 4.84
CA GLU A 119 -5.88 -9.87 6.12
C GLU A 119 -6.78 -9.11 7.10
N ARG A 120 -7.18 -9.77 8.19
CA ARG A 120 -7.97 -9.16 9.28
C ARG A 120 -9.22 -8.44 8.78
N GLY A 121 -9.96 -9.10 7.88
CA GLY A 121 -11.20 -8.53 7.37
C GLY A 121 -11.01 -7.35 6.44
N GLY A 122 -9.81 -7.21 5.84
CA GLY A 122 -9.52 -6.16 4.87
C GLY A 122 -8.82 -4.92 5.44
N ARG A 123 -8.64 -4.84 6.77
CA ARG A 123 -7.97 -3.68 7.37
C ARG A 123 -6.44 -3.80 7.36
N ARG A 124 -5.91 -4.94 6.94
CA ARG A 124 -4.48 -5.17 6.81
C ARG A 124 -4.18 -5.68 5.41
N VAL A 125 -3.20 -5.08 4.74
CA VAL A 125 -2.76 -5.52 3.43
C VAL A 125 -1.28 -5.86 3.48
N ARG A 126 -0.93 -7.00 2.89
CA ARG A 126 0.45 -7.42 2.66
C ARG A 126 0.72 -7.35 1.18
N MET A 127 1.72 -6.57 0.79
CA MET A 127 2.10 -6.37 -0.61
C MET A 127 3.53 -6.81 -0.81
N VAL A 128 3.79 -7.55 -1.88
CA VAL A 128 5.14 -8.00 -2.24
C VAL A 128 5.42 -7.63 -3.68
N LYS A 129 6.57 -7.03 -3.94
CA LYS A 129 7.07 -6.78 -5.29
C LYS A 129 8.45 -7.41 -5.44
N ARG A 130 8.59 -8.31 -6.39
CA ARG A 130 9.88 -8.90 -6.73
C ARG A 130 10.70 -7.91 -7.52
N ASN A 131 12.01 -7.92 -7.27
CA ASN A 131 12.94 -7.10 -8.04
C ASN A 131 13.28 -7.82 -9.34
N GLU A 132 12.83 -7.26 -10.46
CA GLU A 132 13.07 -7.86 -11.78
C GLU A 132 14.55 -7.80 -12.20
N ASN A 133 15.35 -6.97 -11.52
CA ASN A 133 16.80 -6.91 -11.72
C ASN A 133 17.58 -7.91 -10.84
N ALA A 134 16.90 -8.63 -9.94
CA ALA A 134 17.58 -9.60 -9.08
C ALA A 134 18.07 -10.78 -9.92
N ALA A 135 19.34 -11.13 -9.73
CA ALA A 135 19.94 -12.27 -10.42
C ALA A 135 19.44 -13.59 -9.84
#